data_3f1cf51abf7b8b94f1d1256a6a2d4e76
#
_entry.id   3f1cf51abf7b8b94f1d1256a6a2d4e76
#
_cell.length_a   1.000
_cell.length_b   1.000
_cell.length_c   1.000
_cell.angle_alpha   90.00
_cell.angle_beta   90.00
_cell.angle_gamma   90.00
#
_symmetry.space_group_name_H-M   'P 1'
#
loop_
_entity.id
_entity.type
_entity.pdbx_description
1 polymer ?
#
loop_
_entity_poly.entity_id
_entity_poly.type
_entity_poly.pdbx_seq_one_letter_code
_entity_poly.pdbx_strand_id
1 'polypeptide(L)' 'SGQSRHQRGYGSKWDVIRVRVLQRDKGLCQLCLRAGVAREAKTVDHIIPKAHGGTDADSNLQSLCWPCHKAKTARERLK' A
#
# COMPACT_ATOMS: atom_id res chain seq x y z
N SER A 1 -14.53 -25.74 -5.36
CA SER A 1 -14.23 -25.18 -5.16
C SER A 1 -14.16 -24.82 -4.74
N GLY A 2 -14.17 -25.00 -4.89
CA GLY A 2 -13.89 -24.38 -4.66
C GLY A 2 -13.84 -24.06 -4.13
N GLN A 3 -13.90 -24.13 -4.08
CA GLN A 3 -13.69 -23.50 -3.83
C GLN A 3 -13.43 -23.09 -3.17
N SER A 4 -13.33 -23.18 -3.06
CA SER A 4 -12.93 -22.58 -2.60
C SER A 4 -12.15 -22.46 -2.26
N ARG A 5 -11.74 -22.73 -2.51
CA ARG A 5 -10.92 -22.46 -2.33
C ARG A 5 -10.27 -21.78 -2.49
N HIS A 6 -10.11 -21.62 -2.77
CA HIS A 6 -9.56 -20.77 -3.00
C HIS A 6 -9.82 -19.80 -2.88
N GLN A 7 -10.16 -19.73 -2.96
CA GLN A 7 -10.43 -18.65 -2.75
C GLN A 7 -9.90 -18.05 -1.74
N ARG A 8 -9.08 -18.40 -1.32
CA ARG A 8 -8.47 -18.01 -0.55
C ARG A 8 -7.87 -16.85 -0.55
N GLY A 9 -7.06 -16.39 -0.54
CA GLY A 9 -6.48 -15.24 -0.41
C GLY A 9 -7.10 -14.06 -1.05
N TYR A 10 -7.72 -14.35 -2.13
CA TYR A 10 -8.39 -13.38 -2.74
C TYR A 10 -9.62 -13.11 -2.08
N GLY A 11 -9.95 -12.19 -1.66
CA GLY A 11 -11.07 -11.95 -0.88
C GLY A 11 -10.75 -11.57 0.53
N SER A 12 -9.50 -11.53 0.92
CA SER A 12 -9.18 -11.02 2.23
C SER A 12 -9.47 -9.53 2.27
N LYS A 13 -9.75 -9.02 3.47
CA LYS A 13 -10.01 -7.59 3.62
C LYS A 13 -8.85 -6.75 3.12
N TRP A 14 -7.64 -7.18 3.40
CA TRP A 14 -6.46 -6.44 2.97
C TRP A 14 -6.37 -6.36 1.45
N ASP A 15 -6.67 -7.46 0.75
CA ASP A 15 -6.62 -7.46 -0.70
C ASP A 15 -7.63 -6.48 -1.29
N VAL A 16 -8.82 -6.42 -0.72
CA VAL A 16 -9.86 -5.49 -1.17
C VAL A 16 -9.42 -4.05 -0.96
N ILE A 17 -8.89 -3.76 0.22
CA ILE A 17 -8.41 -2.42 0.55
C ILE A 17 -7.28 -2.01 -0.37
N ARG A 18 -6.34 -2.93 -0.59
CA ARG A 18 -5.18 -2.67 -1.42
C ARG A 18 -5.58 -2.31 -2.86
N VAL A 19 -6.49 -3.09 -3.43
CA VAL A 19 -6.97 -2.80 -4.79
C VAL A 19 -7.66 -1.44 -4.84
N ARG A 20 -8.49 -1.16 -3.85
CA ARG A 20 -9.20 0.12 -3.79
C ARG A 20 -8.25 1.31 -3.71
N VAL A 21 -7.20 1.19 -2.88
CA VAL A 21 -6.22 2.26 -2.75
C VAL A 21 -5.43 2.44 -4.03
N LEU A 22 -5.01 1.34 -4.67
CA LEU A 22 -4.30 1.42 -5.94
C LEU A 22 -5.14 2.10 -7.00
N GLN A 23 -6.43 1.80 -7.05
CA GLN A 23 -7.34 2.43 -8.00
C GLN A 23 -7.52 3.92 -7.70
N ARG A 24 -7.67 4.27 -6.42
CA ARG A 24 -7.77 5.67 -6.01
C ARG A 24 -6.53 6.45 -6.45
N ASP A 25 -5.35 5.85 -6.31
CA ASP A 25 -4.08 6.48 -6.63
C ASP A 25 -3.68 6.28 -8.09
N LYS A 26 -4.58 5.68 -8.88
CA LYS A 26 -4.38 5.47 -10.33
C LYS A 26 -3.12 4.67 -10.63
N GLY A 27 -2.73 3.78 -9.71
CA GLY A 27 -1.58 2.93 -9.88
C GLY A 27 -0.25 3.65 -9.81
N LEU A 28 -0.22 4.87 -9.27
CA LEU A 28 1.00 5.68 -9.22
C LEU A 28 1.54 5.81 -7.80
N CYS A 29 2.86 5.79 -7.70
CA CYS A 29 3.53 6.02 -6.43
C CYS A 29 3.25 7.45 -5.96
N GLN A 30 2.66 7.59 -4.80
CA GLN A 30 2.25 8.91 -4.31
C GLN A 30 3.43 9.78 -3.90
N LEU A 31 4.51 9.19 -3.40
CA LEU A 31 5.71 9.95 -3.05
C LEU A 31 6.43 10.47 -4.28
N CYS A 32 6.54 9.62 -5.31
CA CYS A 32 7.13 10.06 -6.57
C CYS A 32 6.29 11.17 -7.21
N LEU A 33 4.96 11.00 -7.15
CA LEU A 33 4.05 11.98 -7.74
C LEU A 33 4.20 13.34 -7.08
N ARG A 34 4.38 13.38 -5.76
CA ARG A 34 4.62 14.64 -5.05
C ARG A 34 5.92 15.28 -5.48
N ALA A 35 6.89 14.48 -5.89
CA ALA A 35 8.17 14.98 -6.40
C ALA A 35 8.10 15.32 -7.88
N GLY A 36 6.93 15.20 -8.49
CA GLY A 36 6.76 15.55 -9.91
C GLY A 36 7.05 14.41 -10.86
N VAL A 37 7.13 13.17 -10.37
CA VAL A 37 7.46 12.02 -11.19
C VAL A 37 6.29 11.03 -11.20
N ALA A 38 5.81 10.69 -12.39
CA ALA A 38 4.78 9.66 -12.55
C ALA A 38 5.48 8.30 -12.62
N ARG A 39 5.42 7.54 -11.53
CA ARG A 39 6.05 6.23 -11.46
C ARG A 39 5.03 5.20 -10.97
N GLU A 40 5.02 4.05 -11.59
CA GLU A 40 4.08 2.99 -11.25
C GLU A 40 4.29 2.51 -9.81
N ALA A 41 3.19 2.41 -9.07
CA ALA A 41 3.22 1.85 -7.72
C ALA A 41 3.22 0.32 -7.82
N LYS A 42 3.87 -0.31 -6.85
CA LYS A 42 3.94 -1.77 -6.77
C LYS A 42 3.35 -2.31 -5.48
N THR A 43 3.08 -1.45 -4.52
CA THR A 43 2.58 -1.89 -3.22
C THR A 43 1.78 -0.77 -2.58
N VAL A 44 1.06 -1.12 -1.52
CA VAL A 44 0.32 -0.15 -0.70
C VAL A 44 0.92 -0.18 0.70
N ASP A 45 1.15 0.99 1.27
CA ASP A 45 1.82 1.12 2.55
C ASP A 45 1.00 1.99 3.49
N HIS A 46 1.24 1.81 4.79
CA HIS A 46 0.64 2.65 5.82
C HIS A 46 1.44 3.91 5.99
N ILE A 47 0.79 5.06 5.91
CA ILE A 47 1.45 6.35 6.13
C ILE A 47 2.01 6.38 7.54
N ILE A 48 1.16 6.05 8.53
CA ILE A 48 1.60 5.82 9.90
C ILE A 48 1.64 4.31 10.10
N PRO A 49 2.80 3.73 10.39
CA PRO A 49 2.91 2.28 10.56
C PRO A 49 1.99 1.76 11.67
N LYS A 50 1.51 0.54 11.51
CA LYS A 50 0.66 -0.06 12.54
C LYS A 50 1.36 -0.13 13.89
N ALA A 51 2.67 -0.37 13.87
CA ALA A 51 3.46 -0.39 15.10
C ALA A 51 3.46 0.96 15.83
N HIS A 52 3.12 2.04 15.13
CA HIS A 52 3.06 3.38 15.70
C HIS A 52 1.63 3.90 15.80
N GLY A 53 0.68 2.99 15.82
CA GLY A 53 -0.72 3.37 15.97
C GLY A 53 -1.49 3.60 14.69
N GLY A 54 -0.90 3.31 13.55
CA GLY A 54 -1.58 3.48 12.28
C GLY A 54 -2.70 2.47 12.08
N THR A 55 -3.69 2.85 11.28
CA THR A 55 -4.84 2.00 11.01
C THR A 55 -4.89 1.62 9.53
N ASP A 56 -5.84 0.76 9.18
CA ASP A 56 -6.08 0.37 7.80
C ASP A 56 -7.07 1.30 7.10
N ALA A 57 -7.37 2.45 7.68
CA ALA A 57 -8.26 3.43 7.05
C ALA A 57 -7.64 3.91 5.73
N ASP A 58 -8.48 4.13 4.73
CA ASP A 58 -8.02 4.58 3.42
C ASP A 58 -7.14 5.84 3.53
N SER A 59 -7.48 6.73 4.46
CA SER A 59 -6.72 7.97 4.65
C SER A 59 -5.31 7.72 5.17
N ASN A 60 -5.04 6.55 5.71
CA ASN A 60 -3.71 6.18 6.22
C ASN A 60 -2.96 5.25 5.27
N LEU A 61 -3.43 5.11 4.04
CA LEU A 61 -2.82 4.21 3.06
C LEU A 61 -2.41 4.99 1.82
N GLN A 62 -1.33 4.55 1.21
CA GLN A 62 -0.82 5.16 -0.01
C GLN A 62 -0.14 4.12 -0.88
N SER A 63 -0.23 4.32 -2.20
CA SER A 63 0.44 3.46 -3.16
C SER A 63 1.88 3.91 -3.33
N LEU A 64 2.82 2.98 -3.31
CA LEU A 64 4.24 3.29 -3.42
C LEU A 64 4.95 2.36 -4.39
N CYS A 65 5.97 2.86 -5.05
CA CYS A 65 6.90 2.01 -5.79
C CYS A 65 7.85 1.34 -4.78
N TRP A 66 8.56 0.29 -5.22
CA TRP A 66 9.43 -0.44 -4.31
C TRP A 66 10.54 0.42 -3.71
N PRO A 67 11.25 1.25 -4.49
CA PRO A 67 12.29 2.09 -3.89
C PRO A 67 11.76 2.99 -2.78
N CYS A 68 10.60 3.62 -2.98
CA CYS A 68 10.02 4.48 -1.96
C CYS A 68 9.59 3.67 -0.73
N HIS A 69 9.02 2.50 -0.97
CA HIS A 69 8.61 1.62 0.12
C HIS A 69 9.82 1.19 0.96
N LYS A 70 10.90 0.80 0.29
CA LYS A 70 12.13 0.39 0.98
C LYS A 70 12.73 1.53 1.79
N ALA A 71 12.79 2.71 1.21
CA ALA A 71 13.35 3.87 1.89
C ALA A 71 12.53 4.23 3.13
N LYS A 72 11.20 4.20 3.00
CA LYS A 72 10.33 4.50 4.12
C LYS A 72 10.49 3.48 5.23
N THR A 73 10.51 2.18 4.88
CA THR A 73 10.69 1.11 5.85
C THR A 73 12.01 1.25 6.59
N ALA A 74 13.08 1.58 5.88
CA ALA A 74 14.39 1.76 6.49
C ALA A 74 14.36 2.91 7.50
N ARG A 75 13.71 4.03 7.15
CA ARG A 75 13.61 5.16 8.08
C ARG A 75 12.82 4.78 9.32
N GLU A 76 11.75 4.00 9.15
CA GLU A 76 10.91 3.58 10.27
C GLU A 76 11.66 2.68 11.23
N ARG A 77 12.57 1.87 10.70
CA ARG A 77 13.37 0.98 11.55
C ARG A 77 14.40 1.71 12.40
N LEU A 78 14.80 2.89 11.97
CA LEU A 78 15.83 3.64 12.67
C LEU A 78 15.30 4.38 13.89
N LYS A 79 14.01 4.36 14.10
CA LYS A 79 13.40 5.08 15.21
C LYS A 79 13.30 4.26 16.49
#